data_020c4240410f124805a8a8770c4d8030
#
_entry.id   020c4240410f124805a8a8770c4d8030
#
_cell.length_a   1.000
_cell.length_b   1.000
_cell.length_c   1.000
_cell.angle_alpha   90.00
_cell.angle_beta   90.00
_cell.angle_gamma   90.00
#
_symmetry.space_group_name_H-M   'P 1'
#
loop_
_entity.id
_entity.type
_entity.pdbx_description
1 polymer ?
#
loop_
_entity_poly.entity_id
_entity_poly.type
_entity_poly.pdbx_seq_one_letter_code
_entity_poly.pdbx_strand_id
1 'polypeptide(L)'
;MTRSKNSDAEPIIGVGGDFEDEFPGASALATECYANLWRTADLLMALHNRQTADDYGLSPSARGVLAVVEGAGHPLEPSVIAERVVVTTGSMTSLLDNLEKRGLVRRLPHPDDRRKLLVDITPDAKTIVDAFLPAFHARERAVMDGALTRSEQRTLLRYLAKLEQAGIDAQSAPAPQHQGRRR
;
A
#
# COMPACT_ATOMS: atom_id res chain seq x y z
N MET A 1 -3.80 -18.77 -27.99
CA MET A 1 -4.73 -17.61 -27.81
C MET A 1 -5.80 -18.04 -26.82
N THR A 2 -5.56 -17.88 -25.52
CA THR A 2 -6.51 -18.20 -24.47
C THR A 2 -7.16 -16.88 -24.03
N ARG A 3 -8.41 -16.71 -24.44
CA ARG A 3 -9.26 -15.56 -24.12
C ARG A 3 -9.38 -15.50 -22.59
N SER A 4 -9.03 -14.39 -21.99
CA SER A 4 -9.17 -14.12 -20.55
C SER A 4 -10.60 -14.46 -20.10
N LYS A 5 -10.73 -15.38 -19.17
CA LYS A 5 -12.03 -15.81 -18.57
C LYS A 5 -12.65 -14.75 -17.62
N ASN A 6 -12.06 -13.55 -17.53
CA ASN A 6 -12.40 -12.57 -16.49
C ASN A 6 -12.99 -11.25 -17.02
N SER A 7 -13.44 -11.19 -18.30
CA SER A 7 -13.99 -9.93 -18.84
C SER A 7 -15.35 -9.54 -18.23
N ASP A 8 -16.00 -10.44 -17.47
CA ASP A 8 -17.35 -10.27 -16.92
C ASP A 8 -17.41 -10.60 -15.43
N ALA A 9 -16.30 -10.38 -14.69
CA ALA A 9 -16.32 -10.56 -13.24
C ALA A 9 -17.22 -9.49 -12.60
N GLU A 10 -18.32 -9.90 -12.02
CA GLU A 10 -19.22 -9.02 -11.28
C GLU A 10 -18.61 -8.61 -9.93
N PRO A 11 -18.92 -7.40 -9.43
CA PRO A 11 -18.51 -6.96 -8.10
C PRO A 11 -19.02 -7.94 -7.03
N ILE A 12 -18.16 -8.31 -6.07
CA ILE A 12 -18.54 -9.24 -4.99
C ILE A 12 -19.49 -8.57 -3.99
N ILE A 13 -19.33 -7.25 -3.78
CA ILE A 13 -20.18 -6.45 -2.90
C ILE A 13 -21.07 -5.59 -3.79
N GLY A 14 -22.37 -5.85 -3.71
CA GLY A 14 -23.43 -5.03 -4.27
C GLY A 14 -24.34 -4.50 -3.16
N VAL A 15 -25.01 -3.39 -3.39
CA VAL A 15 -26.05 -2.85 -2.51
C VAL A 15 -27.42 -3.02 -3.14
N GLY A 16 -28.49 -3.08 -2.32
CA GLY A 16 -29.87 -3.26 -2.80
C GLY A 16 -30.35 -2.10 -3.67
N GLY A 17 -31.34 -2.36 -4.53
CA GLY A 17 -31.88 -1.33 -5.44
C GLY A 17 -32.62 -0.19 -4.74
N ASP A 18 -32.96 -0.34 -3.47
CA ASP A 18 -33.59 0.64 -2.58
C ASP A 18 -32.60 1.40 -1.69
N PHE A 19 -31.28 1.17 -1.87
CA PHE A 19 -30.21 1.74 -1.03
C PHE A 19 -30.26 3.26 -0.93
N GLU A 20 -30.47 3.95 -2.03
CA GLU A 20 -30.49 5.43 -2.06
C GLU A 20 -31.78 5.99 -1.46
N ASP A 21 -32.87 5.22 -1.49
CA ASP A 21 -34.15 5.55 -0.81
C ASP A 21 -34.00 5.37 0.72
N GLU A 22 -33.34 4.31 1.16
CA GLU A 22 -33.07 4.02 2.59
C GLU A 22 -32.06 5.01 3.17
N PHE A 23 -31.04 5.40 2.38
CA PHE A 23 -29.95 6.30 2.79
C PHE A 23 -29.89 7.55 1.90
N PRO A 24 -30.78 8.54 2.10
CA PRO A 24 -30.82 9.75 1.29
C PRO A 24 -29.47 10.50 1.28
N GLY A 25 -28.95 10.74 0.09
CA GLY A 25 -27.64 11.39 -0.11
C GLY A 25 -26.46 10.43 -0.27
N ALA A 26 -26.69 9.12 -0.10
CA ALA A 26 -25.70 8.10 -0.47
C ALA A 26 -25.70 7.88 -1.99
N SER A 27 -24.63 7.27 -2.50
CA SER A 27 -24.55 6.75 -3.86
C SER A 27 -24.25 5.26 -3.80
N ALA A 28 -25.17 4.43 -4.31
CA ALA A 28 -25.02 2.99 -4.40
C ALA A 28 -23.71 2.61 -5.11
N LEU A 29 -23.48 3.18 -6.29
CA LEU A 29 -22.28 2.92 -7.07
C LEU A 29 -20.99 3.34 -6.34
N ALA A 30 -20.97 4.49 -5.67
CA ALA A 30 -19.79 4.93 -4.93
C ALA A 30 -19.51 3.98 -3.74
N THR A 31 -20.54 3.53 -3.04
CA THR A 31 -20.42 2.58 -1.94
C THR A 31 -19.90 1.23 -2.42
N GLU A 32 -20.42 0.70 -3.53
CA GLU A 32 -19.94 -0.53 -4.13
C GLU A 32 -18.47 -0.43 -4.56
N CYS A 33 -18.10 0.64 -5.26
CA CYS A 33 -16.71 0.89 -5.66
C CYS A 33 -15.76 0.93 -4.46
N TYR A 34 -16.13 1.68 -3.41
CA TYR A 34 -15.32 1.83 -2.22
C TYR A 34 -15.16 0.49 -1.46
N ALA A 35 -16.27 -0.23 -1.25
CA ALA A 35 -16.26 -1.50 -0.54
C ALA A 35 -15.46 -2.59 -1.28
N ASN A 36 -15.62 -2.68 -2.59
CA ASN A 36 -14.86 -3.64 -3.42
C ASN A 36 -13.38 -3.30 -3.51
N LEU A 37 -13.03 -2.01 -3.58
CA LEU A 37 -11.62 -1.56 -3.52
C LEU A 37 -10.98 -1.97 -2.19
N TRP A 38 -11.64 -1.66 -1.06
CA TRP A 38 -11.15 -2.03 0.27
C TRP A 38 -10.97 -3.54 0.41
N ARG A 39 -12.01 -4.33 0.08
CA ARG A 39 -11.94 -5.79 0.13
C ARG A 39 -10.80 -6.35 -0.74
N THR A 40 -10.62 -5.81 -1.93
CA THR A 40 -9.56 -6.27 -2.84
C THR A 40 -8.18 -5.93 -2.27
N ALA A 41 -8.00 -4.72 -1.73
CA ALA A 41 -6.76 -4.34 -1.07
C ALA A 41 -6.42 -5.27 0.11
N ASP A 42 -7.39 -5.55 0.99
CA ASP A 42 -7.20 -6.48 2.11
C ASP A 42 -6.80 -7.89 1.66
N LEU A 43 -7.45 -8.40 0.60
CA LEU A 43 -7.13 -9.72 0.05
C LEU A 43 -5.71 -9.77 -0.51
N LEU A 44 -5.30 -8.76 -1.25
CA LEU A 44 -3.95 -8.66 -1.81
C LEU A 44 -2.90 -8.51 -0.71
N MET A 45 -3.18 -7.72 0.32
CA MET A 45 -2.31 -7.58 1.50
C MET A 45 -2.17 -8.90 2.25
N ALA A 46 -3.28 -9.63 2.48
CA ALA A 46 -3.25 -10.94 3.12
C ALA A 46 -2.44 -11.96 2.31
N LEU A 47 -2.53 -11.93 0.98
CA LEU A 47 -1.73 -12.77 0.09
C LEU A 47 -0.23 -12.48 0.24
N HIS A 48 0.16 -11.22 0.35
CA HIS A 48 1.54 -10.84 0.58
C HIS A 48 2.06 -11.25 1.97
N ASN A 49 1.19 -11.19 2.98
CA ASN A 49 1.59 -11.43 4.37
C ASN A 49 1.83 -12.91 4.68
N ARG A 50 1.10 -13.83 4.04
CA ARG A 50 1.12 -15.27 4.35
C ARG A 50 2.47 -15.95 4.14
N GLN A 51 3.32 -15.48 3.24
CA GLN A 51 4.53 -16.22 2.83
C GLN A 51 5.84 -15.66 3.35
N THR A 52 5.85 -14.55 4.04
CA THR A 52 7.08 -13.84 4.38
C THR A 52 7.26 -13.56 5.87
N ALA A 53 6.22 -13.79 6.68
CA ALA A 53 6.36 -13.71 8.14
C ALA A 53 7.21 -14.85 8.69
N ASP A 54 7.17 -16.02 8.04
CA ASP A 54 7.76 -17.25 8.58
C ASP A 54 9.26 -17.38 8.31
N ASP A 55 9.77 -16.88 7.16
CA ASP A 55 11.16 -17.10 6.76
C ASP A 55 12.17 -16.13 7.43
N TYR A 56 11.79 -14.88 7.66
CA TYR A 56 12.72 -13.84 8.14
C TYR A 56 12.24 -13.11 9.40
N GLY A 57 11.06 -13.43 9.91
CA GLY A 57 10.45 -12.74 11.05
C GLY A 57 10.26 -11.23 10.83
N LEU A 58 10.01 -10.82 9.58
CA LEU A 58 9.81 -9.43 9.19
C LEU A 58 8.32 -9.14 8.98
N SER A 59 7.83 -8.06 9.58
CA SER A 59 6.49 -7.55 9.28
C SER A 59 6.41 -7.07 7.82
N PRO A 60 5.20 -6.98 7.23
CA PRO A 60 5.02 -6.43 5.89
C PRO A 60 5.64 -5.05 5.70
N SER A 61 5.45 -4.15 6.69
CA SER A 61 6.03 -2.80 6.65
C SER A 61 7.56 -2.83 6.73
N ALA A 62 8.14 -3.74 7.53
CA ALA A 62 9.59 -3.92 7.61
C ALA A 62 10.19 -4.35 6.26
N ARG A 63 9.53 -5.29 5.57
CA ARG A 63 9.93 -5.69 4.21
C ARG A 63 9.80 -4.55 3.21
N GLY A 64 8.70 -3.79 3.30
CA GLY A 64 8.49 -2.61 2.46
C GLY A 64 9.61 -1.60 2.63
N VAL A 65 10.03 -1.31 3.85
CA VAL A 65 11.19 -0.43 4.12
C VAL A 65 12.45 -0.96 3.45
N LEU A 66 12.79 -2.23 3.67
CA LEU A 66 14.00 -2.81 3.09
C LEU A 66 13.97 -2.80 1.56
N ALA A 67 12.83 -3.16 0.95
CA ALA A 67 12.67 -3.15 -0.50
C ALA A 67 12.77 -1.73 -1.09
N VAL A 68 12.20 -0.73 -0.42
CA VAL A 68 12.24 0.67 -0.85
C VAL A 68 13.65 1.23 -0.79
N VAL A 69 14.39 0.98 0.30
CA VAL A 69 15.77 1.48 0.46
C VAL A 69 16.72 0.78 -0.51
N GLU A 70 16.58 -0.55 -0.68
CA GLU A 70 17.36 -1.31 -1.66
C GLU A 70 17.08 -0.84 -3.09
N GLY A 71 15.81 -0.71 -3.46
CA GLY A 71 15.40 -0.29 -4.80
C GLY A 71 15.81 1.14 -5.18
N ALA A 72 16.07 1.99 -4.19
CA ALA A 72 16.58 3.33 -4.42
C ALA A 72 18.07 3.32 -4.83
N GLY A 73 18.84 2.34 -4.38
CA GLY A 73 20.27 2.25 -4.63
C GLY A 73 21.12 3.33 -3.92
N HIS A 74 20.51 4.10 -3.02
CA HIS A 74 21.16 5.13 -2.19
C HIS A 74 20.37 5.34 -0.90
N PRO A 75 21.01 5.88 0.17
CA PRO A 75 20.32 6.18 1.43
C PRO A 75 19.16 7.17 1.25
N LEU A 76 18.06 6.97 1.98
CA LEU A 76 16.84 7.78 1.89
C LEU A 76 16.51 8.46 3.22
N GLU A 77 15.85 9.62 3.18
CA GLU A 77 15.24 10.22 4.37
C GLU A 77 14.07 9.37 4.87
N PRO A 78 13.85 9.25 6.20
CA PRO A 78 12.71 8.50 6.76
C PRO A 78 11.35 8.96 6.25
N SER A 79 11.16 10.25 5.96
CA SER A 79 9.95 10.81 5.36
C SER A 79 9.66 10.23 3.98
N VAL A 80 10.68 10.15 3.13
CA VAL A 80 10.58 9.57 1.78
C VAL A 80 10.25 8.07 1.84
N ILE A 81 10.82 7.36 2.82
CA ILE A 81 10.49 5.95 3.03
C ILE A 81 9.04 5.81 3.49
N ALA A 82 8.58 6.65 4.44
CA ALA A 82 7.23 6.62 4.97
C ALA A 82 6.16 6.83 3.89
N GLU A 83 6.38 7.77 2.99
CA GLU A 83 5.50 8.01 1.84
C GLU A 83 5.37 6.79 0.94
N ARG A 84 6.47 6.09 0.67
CA ARG A 84 6.50 4.92 -0.23
C ARG A 84 5.96 3.63 0.41
N VAL A 85 6.08 3.49 1.72
CA VAL A 85 5.63 2.28 2.47
C VAL A 85 4.22 2.43 3.02
N VAL A 86 3.60 3.62 2.90
CA VAL A 86 2.24 3.91 3.39
C VAL A 86 2.10 3.62 4.89
N VAL A 87 2.96 4.22 5.68
CA VAL A 87 2.91 4.15 7.16
C VAL A 87 2.96 5.55 7.77
N THR A 88 2.41 5.70 8.97
CA THR A 88 2.51 6.99 9.69
C THR A 88 3.94 7.27 10.12
N THR A 89 4.30 8.56 10.25
CA THR A 89 5.66 8.97 10.68
C THR A 89 6.04 8.39 12.04
N GLY A 90 5.10 8.33 13.00
CA GLY A 90 5.35 7.72 14.31
C GLY A 90 5.63 6.21 14.23
N SER A 91 4.89 5.50 13.38
CA SER A 91 5.12 4.08 13.10
C SER A 91 6.46 3.86 12.39
N MET A 92 6.88 4.78 11.51
CA MET A 92 8.15 4.70 10.79
C MET A 92 9.34 4.75 11.76
N THR A 93 9.34 5.65 12.74
CA THR A 93 10.43 5.75 13.73
C THR A 93 10.62 4.42 14.47
N SER A 94 9.54 3.88 15.03
CA SER A 94 9.58 2.60 15.76
C SER A 94 10.03 1.43 14.87
N LEU A 95 9.60 1.45 13.60
CA LEU A 95 9.96 0.43 12.61
C LEU A 95 11.45 0.49 12.27
N LEU A 96 11.98 1.68 12.03
CA LEU A 96 13.40 1.89 11.76
C LEU A 96 14.27 1.53 12.98
N ASP A 97 13.83 1.88 14.19
CA ASP A 97 14.53 1.49 15.43
C ASP A 97 14.63 -0.04 15.57
N ASN A 98 13.56 -0.75 15.25
CA ASN A 98 13.55 -2.21 15.26
C ASN A 98 14.48 -2.80 14.20
N LEU A 99 14.44 -2.28 12.97
CA LEU A 99 15.31 -2.75 11.89
C LEU A 99 16.78 -2.46 12.18
N GLU A 100 17.10 -1.31 12.76
CA GLU A 100 18.47 -0.95 13.16
C GLU A 100 18.99 -1.84 14.30
N LYS A 101 18.18 -2.10 15.33
CA LYS A 101 18.51 -3.06 16.40
C LYS A 101 18.77 -4.48 15.87
N ARG A 102 18.13 -4.86 14.78
CA ARG A 102 18.35 -6.14 14.10
C ARG A 102 19.53 -6.11 13.11
N GLY A 103 20.21 -4.98 12.97
CA GLY A 103 21.34 -4.82 12.05
C GLY A 103 20.93 -4.84 10.57
N LEU A 104 19.66 -4.55 10.25
CA LEU A 104 19.14 -4.61 8.87
C LEU A 104 19.21 -3.25 8.15
N VAL A 105 19.17 -2.16 8.91
CA VAL A 105 19.42 -0.81 8.39
C VAL A 105 20.43 -0.10 9.28
N ARG A 106 21.00 0.99 8.78
CA ARG A 106 21.85 1.89 9.52
C ARG A 106 21.44 3.34 9.25
N ARG A 107 21.57 4.20 10.26
CA ARG A 107 21.35 5.64 10.12
C ARG A 107 22.67 6.35 9.81
N LEU A 108 22.64 7.22 8.83
CA LEU A 108 23.78 8.02 8.39
C LEU A 108 23.45 9.50 8.55
N PRO A 109 24.44 10.39 8.89
CA PRO A 109 24.23 11.82 8.84
C PRO A 109 23.90 12.27 7.42
N HIS A 110 22.95 13.22 7.28
CA HIS A 110 22.70 13.85 5.98
C HIS A 110 23.88 14.78 5.61
N PRO A 111 24.41 14.74 4.37
CA PRO A 111 25.58 15.50 4.00
C PRO A 111 25.41 17.02 4.12
N ASP A 112 24.21 17.52 3.83
CA ASP A 112 23.92 18.96 3.75
C ASP A 112 23.13 19.51 4.96
N ASP A 113 22.54 18.66 5.79
CA ASP A 113 21.78 19.09 6.98
C ASP A 113 22.00 18.14 8.17
N ARG A 114 22.83 18.58 9.11
CA ARG A 114 23.19 17.80 10.32
C ARG A 114 22.01 17.46 11.23
N ARG A 115 20.84 18.07 11.03
CA ARG A 115 19.62 17.77 11.79
C ARG A 115 18.84 16.59 11.18
N LYS A 116 19.20 16.20 9.97
CA LYS A 116 18.55 15.10 9.24
C LYS A 116 19.42 13.84 9.27
N LEU A 117 18.73 12.71 9.17
CA LEU A 117 19.35 11.39 9.05
C LEU A 117 18.88 10.74 7.75
N LEU A 118 19.76 9.96 7.18
CA LEU A 118 19.45 9.05 6.07
C LEU A 118 19.45 7.63 6.59
N VAL A 119 18.65 6.78 5.98
CA VAL A 119 18.57 5.35 6.24
C VAL A 119 19.17 4.61 5.05
N ASP A 120 20.08 3.71 5.36
CA ASP A 120 20.75 2.85 4.39
C ASP A 120 20.57 1.39 4.76
N ILE A 121 20.56 0.51 3.76
CA ILE A 121 20.44 -0.94 3.94
C ILE A 121 21.81 -1.54 4.26
N THR A 122 21.84 -2.55 5.12
CA THR A 122 23.07 -3.31 5.39
C THR A 122 23.27 -4.45 4.38
N PRO A 123 24.50 -4.98 4.21
CA PRO A 123 24.74 -6.14 3.36
C PRO A 123 23.89 -7.37 3.73
N ASP A 124 23.67 -7.59 5.04
CA ASP A 124 22.85 -8.70 5.53
C ASP A 124 21.38 -8.53 5.11
N ALA A 125 20.85 -7.31 5.26
CA ALA A 125 19.50 -7.01 4.81
C ALA A 125 19.35 -7.09 3.29
N LYS A 126 20.36 -6.67 2.53
CA LYS A 126 20.39 -6.85 1.08
C LYS A 126 20.27 -8.32 0.69
N THR A 127 21.00 -9.20 1.34
CA THR A 127 20.90 -10.65 1.11
C THR A 127 19.47 -11.16 1.36
N ILE A 128 18.80 -10.67 2.41
CA ILE A 128 17.40 -11.01 2.70
C ILE A 128 16.47 -10.50 1.60
N VAL A 129 16.64 -9.24 1.16
CA VAL A 129 15.83 -8.65 0.08
C VAL A 129 16.01 -9.44 -1.22
N ASP A 130 17.24 -9.73 -1.61
CA ASP A 130 17.56 -10.49 -2.82
C ASP A 130 16.93 -11.89 -2.79
N ALA A 131 16.75 -12.49 -1.62
CA ALA A 131 16.13 -13.80 -1.46
C ALA A 131 14.60 -13.76 -1.60
N PHE A 132 13.89 -12.75 -1.02
CA PHE A 132 12.43 -12.74 -1.07
C PHE A 132 11.84 -11.98 -2.27
N LEU A 133 12.52 -10.96 -2.77
CA LEU A 133 11.98 -10.03 -3.77
C LEU A 133 11.61 -10.71 -5.11
N PRO A 134 12.38 -11.68 -5.64
CA PRO A 134 11.99 -12.39 -6.87
C PRO A 134 10.65 -13.13 -6.75
N ALA A 135 10.42 -13.81 -5.62
CA ALA A 135 9.16 -14.52 -5.37
C ALA A 135 7.98 -13.54 -5.19
N PHE A 136 8.25 -12.41 -4.55
CA PHE A 136 7.30 -11.31 -4.38
C PHE A 136 6.85 -10.77 -5.75
N HIS A 137 7.79 -10.36 -6.61
CA HIS A 137 7.51 -9.85 -7.96
C HIS A 137 6.86 -10.89 -8.88
N ALA A 138 7.24 -12.17 -8.75
CA ALA A 138 6.59 -13.24 -9.52
C ALA A 138 5.10 -13.35 -9.18
N ARG A 139 4.74 -13.18 -7.91
CA ARG A 139 3.34 -13.21 -7.45
C ARG A 139 2.56 -11.99 -7.88
N GLU A 140 3.11 -10.79 -7.71
CA GLU A 140 2.50 -9.56 -8.22
C GLU A 140 2.16 -9.71 -9.70
N ARG A 141 3.13 -10.18 -10.48
CA ARG A 141 2.93 -10.42 -11.91
C ARG A 141 1.86 -11.47 -12.17
N ALA A 142 1.86 -12.59 -11.44
CA ALA A 142 0.85 -13.64 -11.61
C ALA A 142 -0.57 -13.14 -11.34
N VAL A 143 -0.76 -12.31 -10.32
CA VAL A 143 -2.06 -11.69 -10.02
C VAL A 143 -2.44 -10.68 -11.09
N MET A 144 -1.55 -9.73 -11.39
CA MET A 144 -1.87 -8.62 -12.29
C MET A 144 -2.01 -9.07 -13.74
N ASP A 145 -1.06 -9.83 -14.26
CA ASP A 145 -1.11 -10.32 -15.65
C ASP A 145 -2.16 -11.42 -15.85
N GLY A 146 -2.52 -12.13 -14.77
CA GLY A 146 -3.61 -13.12 -14.80
C GLY A 146 -5.00 -12.50 -14.84
N ALA A 147 -5.17 -11.32 -14.26
CA ALA A 147 -6.45 -10.63 -14.17
C ALA A 147 -6.63 -9.53 -15.25
N LEU A 148 -5.57 -8.81 -15.58
CA LEU A 148 -5.63 -7.58 -16.36
C LEU A 148 -4.62 -7.58 -17.51
N THR A 149 -5.04 -7.08 -18.67
CA THR A 149 -4.12 -6.73 -19.76
C THR A 149 -3.25 -5.53 -19.36
N ARG A 150 -2.14 -5.32 -20.05
CA ARG A 150 -1.27 -4.15 -19.81
C ARG A 150 -1.98 -2.81 -19.97
N SER A 151 -2.98 -2.70 -20.85
CA SER A 151 -3.78 -1.49 -21.02
C SER A 151 -4.67 -1.25 -19.81
N GLU A 152 -5.32 -2.30 -19.28
CA GLU A 152 -6.16 -2.24 -18.08
C GLU A 152 -5.35 -1.91 -16.85
N GLN A 153 -4.14 -2.49 -16.69
CA GLN A 153 -3.22 -2.15 -15.60
C GLN A 153 -2.85 -0.65 -15.61
N ARG A 154 -2.54 -0.07 -16.78
CA ARG A 154 -2.28 1.37 -16.90
C ARG A 154 -3.52 2.21 -16.56
N THR A 155 -4.71 1.73 -16.92
CA THR A 155 -5.98 2.41 -16.61
C THR A 155 -6.25 2.36 -15.12
N LEU A 156 -6.05 1.21 -14.48
CA LEU A 156 -6.14 1.04 -13.03
C LEU A 156 -5.20 2.00 -12.29
N LEU A 157 -3.93 2.09 -12.69
CA LEU A 157 -2.97 3.04 -12.08
C LEU A 157 -3.48 4.49 -12.13
N ARG A 158 -4.11 4.91 -13.25
CA ARG A 158 -4.68 6.26 -13.35
C ARG A 158 -5.88 6.47 -12.43
N TYR A 159 -6.71 5.45 -12.21
CA TYR A 159 -7.85 5.54 -11.29
C TYR A 159 -7.37 5.55 -9.84
N LEU A 160 -6.41 4.71 -9.49
CA LEU A 160 -5.81 4.69 -8.15
C LEU A 160 -5.18 6.05 -7.81
N ALA A 161 -4.41 6.66 -8.72
CA ALA A 161 -3.83 7.99 -8.50
C ALA A 161 -4.90 9.08 -8.28
N LYS A 162 -6.03 9.01 -8.98
CA LYS A 162 -7.16 9.94 -8.76
C LYS A 162 -7.81 9.73 -7.39
N LEU A 163 -8.00 8.47 -6.98
CA LEU A 163 -8.59 8.15 -5.68
C LEU A 163 -7.67 8.54 -4.53
N GLU A 164 -6.37 8.33 -4.69
CA GLU A 164 -5.35 8.75 -3.72
C GLU A 164 -5.38 10.26 -3.52
N GLN A 165 -5.35 11.04 -4.60
CA GLN A 165 -5.43 12.50 -4.50
C GLN A 165 -6.73 12.96 -3.83
N ALA A 166 -7.87 12.39 -4.20
CA ALA A 166 -9.16 12.70 -3.56
C ALA A 166 -9.17 12.34 -2.06
N GLY A 167 -8.50 11.25 -1.67
CA GLY A 167 -8.33 10.87 -0.28
C GLY A 167 -7.48 11.87 0.52
N ILE A 168 -6.37 12.34 -0.05
CA ILE A 168 -5.51 13.37 0.53
C ILE A 168 -6.28 14.68 0.72
N ASP A 169 -7.02 15.12 -0.29
CA ASP A 169 -7.82 16.33 -0.27
C ASP A 169 -8.92 16.24 0.82
N ALA A 170 -9.58 15.09 0.93
CA ALA A 170 -10.60 14.84 1.94
C ALA A 170 -10.05 14.83 3.37
N GLN A 171 -8.82 14.33 3.60
CA GLN A 171 -8.17 14.40 4.92
C GLN A 171 -7.81 15.84 5.31
N SER A 172 -7.56 16.70 4.34
CA SER A 172 -7.21 18.10 4.55
C SER A 172 -8.43 18.99 4.72
N ALA A 173 -9.62 18.52 4.38
CA ALA A 173 -10.88 19.24 4.54
C ALA A 173 -11.34 19.26 6.02
N PRO A 174 -11.97 20.35 6.50
CA PRO A 174 -12.55 20.37 7.83
C PRO A 174 -13.63 19.29 7.95
N ALA A 175 -13.63 18.57 9.09
CA ALA A 175 -14.60 17.51 9.34
C ALA A 175 -16.04 18.01 9.15
N PRO A 176 -16.93 17.25 8.48
CA PRO A 176 -18.32 17.63 8.33
C PRO A 176 -18.95 17.85 9.71
N GLN A 177 -19.55 19.02 9.93
CA GLN A 177 -20.26 19.28 11.17
C GLN A 177 -21.48 18.34 11.21
N HIS A 178 -21.51 17.45 12.19
CA HIS A 178 -22.70 16.67 12.48
C HIS A 178 -23.84 17.63 12.83
N GLN A 179 -24.73 17.90 11.89
CA GLN A 179 -26.01 18.49 12.20
C GLN A 179 -26.77 17.44 13.02
N GLY A 180 -26.73 17.61 14.35
CA GLY A 180 -27.44 16.77 15.29
C GLY A 180 -28.92 16.70 14.89
N ARG A 181 -29.42 15.51 14.63
CA ARG A 181 -30.86 15.24 14.55
C ARG A 181 -31.48 15.77 15.84
N ARG A 182 -32.11 16.91 15.79
CA ARG A 182 -33.09 17.31 16.82
C ARG A 182 -34.22 16.29 16.72
N ARG A 183 -34.43 15.55 17.83
CA ARG A 183 -35.62 14.71 18.04
C ARG A 183 -36.85 15.60 18.18
#